data_f1e8a48f54fb35841dfa6d15cc5d1de7
#
_entry.id   f1e8a48f54fb35841dfa6d15cc5d1de7
#
_cell.length_a   1.000
_cell.length_b   1.000
_cell.length_c   1.000
_cell.angle_alpha   90.00
_cell.angle_beta   90.00
_cell.angle_gamma   90.00
#
_symmetry.space_group_name_H-M   'P 1'
#
loop_
_entity.id
_entity.type
_entity.pdbx_description
1 polymer ?
#
loop_
_entity_poly.entity_id
_entity_poly.type
_entity_poly.pdbx_seq_one_letter_code
_entity_poly.pdbx_strand_id
1 'polypeptide(L)'
;ENDFAKKFRVAMALQPLISVMFFNSPFLNGRLTGLLSNRLRVWANKDNDRCGYLPFAFDDHNKFEDYAQYALDVPMYFIYRNGRYIVPNHMSFRNFLSNGFMDDNKENFSATMDDWETHLSTLFPQVRLKKFLEMRGADSGNHSSILSLASVWTGLMYNNGVLDEVYKIISKWTHSDVLHLDECLNKDGLNVRFMGHAILDLLKELVS
;
A
#
# COMPACT_ATOMS: atom_id res chain seq x y z
N GLU A 1 -18.06 3.48 7.37
CA GLU A 1 -17.64 3.60 5.96
C GLU A 1 -16.97 4.94 5.68
N ASN A 2 -17.61 6.08 5.97
CA ASN A 2 -17.04 7.41 5.70
C ASN A 2 -15.68 7.64 6.37
N ASP A 3 -15.50 7.17 7.60
CA ASP A 3 -14.22 7.26 8.32
C ASP A 3 -13.14 6.41 7.63
N PHE A 4 -13.48 5.21 7.18
CA PHE A 4 -12.58 4.34 6.40
C PHE A 4 -12.16 5.02 5.10
N ALA A 5 -13.12 5.46 4.28
CA ALA A 5 -12.88 6.05 2.98
C ALA A 5 -11.88 7.22 3.08
N LYS A 6 -12.12 8.13 4.03
CA LYS A 6 -11.28 9.29 4.27
C LYS A 6 -9.88 8.90 4.73
N LYS A 7 -9.77 8.05 5.74
CA LYS A 7 -8.48 7.59 6.27
C LYS A 7 -7.70 6.80 5.25
N PHE A 8 -8.36 5.96 4.46
CA PHE A 8 -7.72 5.17 3.42
C PHE A 8 -7.15 6.05 2.30
N ARG A 9 -7.93 7.05 1.82
CA ARG A 9 -7.45 8.02 0.85
C ARG A 9 -6.27 8.84 1.38
N VAL A 10 -6.37 9.38 2.60
CA VAL A 10 -5.29 10.14 3.22
C VAL A 10 -4.03 9.27 3.37
N ALA A 11 -4.20 8.04 3.87
CA ALA A 11 -3.09 7.12 4.04
C ALA A 11 -2.39 6.83 2.69
N MET A 12 -3.15 6.53 1.63
CA MET A 12 -2.58 6.28 0.30
C MET A 12 -1.88 7.51 -0.28
N ALA A 13 -2.51 8.69 -0.22
CA ALA A 13 -1.97 9.91 -0.78
C ALA A 13 -0.68 10.38 -0.08
N LEU A 14 -0.59 10.21 1.24
CA LEU A 14 0.55 10.65 2.03
C LEU A 14 1.71 9.64 2.07
N GLN A 15 1.54 8.40 1.58
CA GLN A 15 2.62 7.40 1.62
C GLN A 15 3.96 7.93 1.07
N PRO A 16 4.03 8.60 -0.10
CA PRO A 16 5.30 9.12 -0.60
C PRO A 16 5.92 10.15 0.34
N LEU A 17 5.11 11.09 0.85
CA LEU A 17 5.59 12.16 1.74
C LEU A 17 6.08 11.62 3.09
N ILE A 18 5.38 10.66 3.66
CA ILE A 18 5.83 10.05 4.91
C ILE A 18 7.06 9.17 4.64
N SER A 19 7.04 8.38 3.57
CA SER A 19 8.13 7.46 3.26
C SER A 19 9.46 8.17 3.04
N VAL A 20 9.48 9.34 2.37
CA VAL A 20 10.74 10.07 2.11
C VAL A 20 11.47 10.50 3.38
N MET A 21 10.75 10.75 4.48
CA MET A 21 11.35 11.05 5.79
C MET A 21 12.14 9.86 6.39
N PHE A 22 11.85 8.64 5.90
CA PHE A 22 12.41 7.39 6.42
C PHE A 22 13.19 6.61 5.36
N PHE A 23 13.52 7.20 4.21
CA PHE A 23 14.34 6.54 3.19
C PHE A 23 15.72 6.22 3.74
N ASN A 24 16.11 4.93 3.68
CA ASN A 24 17.33 4.43 4.30
C ASN A 24 17.90 3.19 3.57
N SER A 25 17.61 3.02 2.28
CA SER A 25 18.07 1.85 1.52
C SER A 25 18.69 2.22 0.16
N PRO A 26 19.75 3.09 0.13
CA PRO A 26 20.34 3.56 -1.13
C PRO A 26 21.25 2.49 -1.80
N PHE A 27 21.57 1.39 -1.12
CA PHE A 27 22.52 0.40 -1.60
C PHE A 27 21.83 -0.87 -2.11
N LEU A 28 22.39 -1.48 -3.16
CA LEU A 28 22.10 -2.83 -3.61
C LEU A 28 23.42 -3.56 -3.91
N ASN A 29 23.60 -4.73 -3.32
CA ASN A 29 24.83 -5.54 -3.48
C ASN A 29 26.12 -4.74 -3.22
N GLY A 30 26.12 -3.88 -2.19
CA GLY A 30 27.26 -3.06 -1.81
C GLY A 30 27.54 -1.84 -2.70
N ARG A 31 26.64 -1.52 -3.66
CA ARG A 31 26.79 -0.36 -4.57
C ARG A 31 25.64 0.62 -4.40
N LEU A 32 25.93 1.91 -4.53
CA LEU A 32 24.92 2.95 -4.61
C LEU A 32 24.05 2.74 -5.87
N THR A 33 22.73 2.83 -5.70
CA THR A 33 21.77 2.63 -6.80
C THR A 33 21.37 3.93 -7.50
N GLY A 34 21.71 5.08 -6.92
CA GLY A 34 21.21 6.40 -7.34
C GLY A 34 19.78 6.70 -6.84
N LEU A 35 19.21 5.81 -6.01
CA LEU A 35 17.91 5.98 -5.36
C LEU A 35 18.10 6.13 -3.86
N LEU A 36 17.18 6.82 -3.20
CA LEU A 36 17.19 6.98 -1.74
C LEU A 36 16.60 5.74 -1.05
N SER A 37 15.62 5.09 -1.70
CA SER A 37 15.03 3.83 -1.26
C SER A 37 15.04 2.78 -2.38
N ASN A 38 15.94 1.83 -2.27
CA ASN A 38 15.94 0.66 -3.14
C ASN A 38 14.77 -0.30 -2.81
N ARG A 39 14.30 -0.29 -1.55
CA ARG A 39 13.09 -1.03 -1.14
C ARG A 39 11.89 -0.58 -1.98
N LEU A 40 11.67 0.72 -2.14
CA LEU A 40 10.57 1.27 -2.93
C LEU A 40 10.62 0.75 -4.38
N ARG A 41 11.81 0.79 -5.00
CA ARG A 41 12.02 0.25 -6.36
C ARG A 41 11.70 -1.24 -6.44
N VAL A 42 12.10 -2.04 -5.44
CA VAL A 42 11.83 -3.48 -5.40
C VAL A 42 10.32 -3.73 -5.39
N TRP A 43 9.57 -2.99 -4.60
CA TRP A 43 8.11 -3.12 -4.53
C TRP A 43 7.40 -2.65 -5.80
N ALA A 44 7.85 -1.56 -6.42
CA ALA A 44 7.30 -1.04 -7.67
C ALA A 44 7.51 -1.99 -8.87
N ASN A 45 8.54 -2.84 -8.82
CA ASN A 45 8.86 -3.80 -9.89
C ASN A 45 8.44 -5.25 -9.57
N LYS A 46 7.62 -5.44 -8.54
CA LYS A 46 7.06 -6.75 -8.20
C LYS A 46 5.72 -6.96 -8.93
N ASP A 47 4.91 -7.83 -8.38
CA ASP A 47 3.58 -8.18 -8.84
C ASP A 47 2.63 -6.98 -8.72
N ASN A 48 2.35 -6.31 -9.82
CA ASN A 48 1.55 -5.09 -9.86
C ASN A 48 0.07 -5.34 -9.55
N ASP A 49 -0.41 -6.58 -9.66
CA ASP A 49 -1.80 -6.90 -9.33
C ASP A 49 -2.06 -6.80 -7.83
N ARG A 50 -1.02 -7.00 -7.01
CA ARG A 50 -1.15 -7.04 -5.54
C ARG A 50 -0.33 -6.02 -4.79
N CYS A 51 0.58 -5.30 -5.45
CA CYS A 51 1.48 -4.30 -4.85
C CYS A 51 1.13 -2.90 -5.34
N GLY A 52 1.63 -1.88 -4.61
CA GLY A 52 1.57 -0.49 -5.06
C GLY A 52 0.39 0.30 -4.52
N TYR A 53 0.03 1.34 -5.24
CA TYR A 53 -1.06 2.25 -4.90
C TYR A 53 -2.36 1.78 -5.56
N LEU A 54 -3.45 1.77 -4.82
CA LEU A 54 -4.76 1.31 -5.32
C LEU A 54 -5.55 2.48 -5.91
N PRO A 55 -5.87 2.47 -7.23
CA PRO A 55 -6.52 3.60 -7.89
C PRO A 55 -7.84 4.03 -7.24
N PHE A 56 -8.68 3.06 -6.83
CA PHE A 56 -9.98 3.34 -6.23
C PHE A 56 -9.90 4.11 -4.89
N ALA A 57 -8.73 4.11 -4.22
CA ALA A 57 -8.53 4.91 -3.00
C ALA A 57 -8.65 6.43 -3.26
N PHE A 58 -8.52 6.85 -4.53
CA PHE A 58 -8.61 8.24 -4.97
C PHE A 58 -9.99 8.62 -5.52
N ASP A 59 -10.92 7.68 -5.56
CA ASP A 59 -12.31 7.94 -5.92
C ASP A 59 -13.06 8.60 -4.75
N ASP A 60 -14.00 9.49 -5.05
CA ASP A 60 -14.71 10.27 -4.03
C ASP A 60 -15.61 9.42 -3.12
N HIS A 61 -15.94 8.22 -3.54
CA HIS A 61 -16.90 7.32 -2.87
C HIS A 61 -16.31 5.94 -2.61
N ASN A 62 -14.98 5.85 -2.36
CA ASN A 62 -14.35 4.56 -2.06
C ASN A 62 -14.97 3.91 -0.79
N LYS A 63 -15.12 2.58 -0.80
CA LYS A 63 -15.77 1.79 0.23
C LYS A 63 -14.96 0.53 0.57
N PHE A 64 -15.37 -0.16 1.62
CA PHE A 64 -14.84 -1.49 1.93
C PHE A 64 -15.04 -2.48 0.78
N GLU A 65 -16.17 -2.38 0.08
CA GLU A 65 -16.50 -3.22 -1.06
C GLU A 65 -15.49 -3.08 -2.19
N ASP A 66 -14.96 -1.89 -2.45
CA ASP A 66 -13.97 -1.68 -3.51
C ASP A 66 -12.66 -2.41 -3.20
N TYR A 67 -12.26 -2.41 -1.92
CA TYR A 67 -11.12 -3.22 -1.48
C TYR A 67 -11.41 -4.72 -1.61
N ALA A 68 -12.62 -5.16 -1.27
CA ALA A 68 -13.02 -6.56 -1.41
C ALA A 68 -13.07 -6.97 -2.91
N GLN A 69 -13.60 -6.12 -3.79
CA GLN A 69 -13.60 -6.37 -5.24
C GLN A 69 -12.16 -6.48 -5.79
N TYR A 70 -11.28 -5.55 -5.42
CA TYR A 70 -9.86 -5.63 -5.75
C TYR A 70 -9.27 -6.98 -5.29
N ALA A 71 -9.46 -7.33 -4.02
CA ALA A 71 -8.91 -8.57 -3.47
C ALA A 71 -9.44 -9.83 -4.16
N LEU A 72 -10.73 -9.84 -4.56
CA LEU A 72 -11.33 -10.95 -5.30
C LEU A 72 -10.69 -11.13 -6.69
N ASP A 73 -10.25 -10.05 -7.33
CA ASP A 73 -9.72 -10.08 -8.69
C ASP A 73 -8.21 -10.35 -8.77
N VAL A 74 -7.48 -10.17 -7.65
CA VAL A 74 -6.05 -10.49 -7.59
C VAL A 74 -5.83 -12.00 -7.76
N PRO A 75 -4.89 -12.45 -8.62
CA PRO A 75 -4.55 -13.87 -8.76
C PRO A 75 -4.03 -14.46 -7.45
N MET A 76 -4.45 -15.65 -7.12
CA MET A 76 -4.01 -16.35 -5.91
C MET A 76 -2.56 -16.85 -6.04
N TYR A 77 -1.80 -16.80 -4.95
CA TYR A 77 -0.49 -17.47 -4.91
C TYR A 77 -0.64 -18.98 -4.70
N PHE A 78 -1.50 -19.37 -3.78
CA PHE A 78 -1.68 -20.78 -3.44
C PHE A 78 -2.99 -21.02 -2.68
N ILE A 79 -3.41 -22.28 -2.69
CA ILE A 79 -4.38 -22.86 -1.76
C ILE A 79 -3.56 -23.72 -0.78
N TYR A 80 -3.86 -23.66 0.51
CA TYR A 80 -3.20 -24.49 1.51
C TYR A 80 -4.14 -25.55 2.05
N ARG A 81 -3.77 -26.83 1.88
CA ARG A 81 -4.54 -27.98 2.36
C ARG A 81 -3.60 -29.09 2.86
N ASN A 82 -3.89 -29.62 4.05
CA ASN A 82 -3.22 -30.80 4.60
C ASN A 82 -1.69 -30.73 4.53
N GLY A 83 -1.10 -29.57 4.87
CA GLY A 83 0.36 -29.37 4.85
C GLY A 83 0.94 -29.12 3.44
N ARG A 84 0.12 -29.02 2.38
CA ARG A 84 0.56 -28.80 1.01
C ARG A 84 0.14 -27.42 0.48
N TYR A 85 1.04 -26.78 -0.28
CA TYR A 85 0.75 -25.60 -1.08
C TYR A 85 0.40 -26.05 -2.50
N ILE A 86 -0.76 -25.61 -3.00
CA ILE A 86 -1.30 -25.93 -4.31
C ILE A 86 -1.37 -24.63 -5.09
N VAL A 87 -0.72 -24.54 -6.24
CA VAL A 87 -0.64 -23.33 -7.06
C VAL A 87 -1.78 -23.30 -8.08
N PRO A 88 -2.72 -22.35 -8.02
CA PRO A 88 -3.91 -22.32 -8.87
C PRO A 88 -3.68 -21.56 -10.20
N ASN A 89 -2.50 -21.63 -10.81
CA ASN A 89 -2.17 -21.15 -12.15
C ASN A 89 -2.74 -19.74 -12.50
N HIS A 90 -2.42 -18.74 -11.67
CA HIS A 90 -2.90 -17.35 -11.82
C HIS A 90 -4.42 -17.17 -11.74
N MET A 91 -5.17 -18.13 -11.19
CA MET A 91 -6.60 -17.99 -10.96
C MET A 91 -6.87 -16.87 -9.94
N SER A 92 -7.82 -15.96 -10.24
CA SER A 92 -8.30 -14.99 -9.26
C SER A 92 -9.12 -15.69 -8.15
N PHE A 93 -9.17 -15.06 -6.98
CA PHE A 93 -9.99 -15.60 -5.89
C PHE A 93 -11.48 -15.66 -6.28
N ARG A 94 -11.95 -14.69 -7.08
CA ARG A 94 -13.32 -14.66 -7.63
C ARG A 94 -13.63 -15.94 -8.42
N ASN A 95 -12.75 -16.35 -9.30
CA ASN A 95 -12.92 -17.57 -10.08
C ASN A 95 -12.87 -18.81 -9.20
N PHE A 96 -11.98 -18.84 -8.21
CA PHE A 96 -11.92 -19.94 -7.25
C PHE A 96 -13.20 -20.05 -6.42
N LEU A 97 -13.74 -18.92 -5.96
CA LEU A 97 -15.00 -18.87 -5.21
C LEU A 97 -16.18 -19.40 -6.03
N SER A 98 -16.24 -19.07 -7.33
CA SER A 98 -17.37 -19.42 -8.19
C SER A 98 -17.30 -20.84 -8.73
N ASN A 99 -16.09 -21.34 -9.05
CA ASN A 99 -15.91 -22.57 -9.85
C ASN A 99 -15.12 -23.67 -9.11
N GLY A 100 -14.52 -23.33 -7.95
CA GLY A 100 -13.52 -24.20 -7.34
C GLY A 100 -12.24 -24.29 -8.16
N PHE A 101 -11.37 -25.22 -7.80
CA PHE A 101 -10.12 -25.52 -8.50
C PHE A 101 -9.87 -27.03 -8.50
N MET A 102 -9.50 -27.57 -9.65
CA MET A 102 -9.07 -28.97 -9.79
C MET A 102 -7.56 -28.98 -10.07
N ASP A 103 -6.79 -29.67 -9.25
CA ASP A 103 -5.36 -29.83 -9.44
C ASP A 103 -5.01 -30.92 -10.49
N ASP A 104 -3.72 -31.06 -10.80
CA ASP A 104 -3.21 -32.04 -11.74
C ASP A 104 -3.47 -33.50 -11.30
N ASN A 105 -3.70 -33.73 -10.01
CA ASN A 105 -4.03 -35.04 -9.43
C ASN A 105 -5.53 -35.33 -9.48
N LYS A 106 -6.33 -34.44 -10.08
CA LYS A 106 -7.81 -34.51 -10.15
C LYS A 106 -8.47 -34.38 -8.76
N GLU A 107 -7.78 -33.80 -7.79
CA GLU A 107 -8.35 -33.39 -6.51
C GLU A 107 -9.10 -32.06 -6.67
N ASN A 108 -10.34 -32.02 -6.22
CA ASN A 108 -11.18 -30.82 -6.36
C ASN A 108 -11.22 -30.02 -5.05
N PHE A 109 -11.04 -28.71 -5.16
CA PHE A 109 -10.99 -27.77 -4.02
C PHE A 109 -12.08 -26.72 -4.17
N SER A 110 -12.86 -26.52 -3.12
CA SER A 110 -13.80 -25.41 -2.99
C SER A 110 -13.23 -24.35 -2.07
N ALA A 111 -13.58 -23.09 -2.34
CA ALA A 111 -13.11 -21.96 -1.54
C ALA A 111 -13.68 -21.99 -0.12
N THR A 112 -12.86 -21.65 0.86
CA THR A 112 -13.22 -21.53 2.27
C THR A 112 -12.86 -20.14 2.81
N MET A 113 -13.34 -19.80 4.00
CA MET A 113 -12.92 -18.55 4.67
C MET A 113 -11.44 -18.54 5.02
N ASP A 114 -10.85 -19.66 5.36
CA ASP A 114 -9.41 -19.77 5.63
C ASP A 114 -8.57 -19.45 4.37
N ASP A 115 -9.07 -19.84 3.19
CA ASP A 115 -8.43 -19.44 1.92
C ASP A 115 -8.53 -17.94 1.68
N TRP A 116 -9.68 -17.36 1.98
CA TRP A 116 -9.87 -15.92 1.86
C TRP A 116 -8.94 -15.14 2.79
N GLU A 117 -8.86 -15.51 4.06
CA GLU A 117 -7.96 -14.87 5.02
C GLU A 117 -6.48 -15.03 4.61
N THR A 118 -6.11 -16.23 4.13
CA THR A 118 -4.78 -16.50 3.59
C THR A 118 -4.50 -15.63 2.37
N HIS A 119 -5.44 -15.55 1.43
CA HIS A 119 -5.32 -14.74 0.23
C HIS A 119 -5.15 -13.25 0.57
N LEU A 120 -5.97 -12.69 1.46
CA LEU A 120 -5.82 -11.31 1.94
C LEU A 120 -4.43 -11.05 2.56
N SER A 121 -3.81 -12.04 3.18
CA SER A 121 -2.47 -11.92 3.74
C SER A 121 -1.38 -11.78 2.66
N THR A 122 -1.67 -12.21 1.43
CA THR A 122 -0.76 -12.13 0.28
C THR A 122 -0.89 -10.87 -0.55
N LEU A 123 -1.77 -9.95 -0.19
CA LEU A 123 -1.90 -8.63 -0.82
C LEU A 123 -0.93 -7.64 -0.17
N PHE A 124 -0.21 -6.87 -0.98
CA PHE A 124 0.85 -5.98 -0.53
C PHE A 124 0.74 -4.53 -1.05
N PRO A 125 -0.45 -3.92 -1.06
CA PRO A 125 -0.56 -2.51 -1.42
C PRO A 125 0.18 -1.62 -0.41
N GLN A 126 0.44 -0.36 -0.75
CA GLN A 126 1.12 0.60 0.12
C GLN A 126 0.36 0.86 1.43
N VAL A 127 -0.97 0.77 1.39
CA VAL A 127 -1.83 0.72 2.58
C VAL A 127 -2.70 -0.53 2.47
N ARG A 128 -2.52 -1.46 3.39
CA ARG A 128 -3.26 -2.72 3.40
C ARG A 128 -4.41 -2.68 4.41
N LEU A 129 -5.60 -3.06 3.96
CA LEU A 129 -6.74 -3.23 4.85
C LEU A 129 -6.70 -4.60 5.52
N LYS A 130 -6.73 -4.58 6.83
CA LYS A 130 -6.98 -5.72 7.73
C LYS A 130 -8.15 -5.37 8.67
N LYS A 131 -8.07 -5.75 9.94
CA LYS A 131 -8.92 -5.16 11.00
C LYS A 131 -8.52 -3.70 11.32
N PHE A 132 -7.50 -3.22 10.68
CA PHE A 132 -6.92 -1.87 10.75
C PHE A 132 -6.26 -1.54 9.41
N LEU A 133 -5.90 -0.27 9.20
CA LEU A 133 -5.06 0.14 8.07
C LEU A 133 -3.58 -0.04 8.42
N GLU A 134 -2.88 -0.82 7.61
CA GLU A 134 -1.44 -1.08 7.76
C GLU A 134 -0.65 -0.25 6.75
N MET A 135 0.07 0.75 7.22
CA MET A 135 0.94 1.60 6.40
C MET A 135 2.26 0.88 6.14
N ARG A 136 2.68 0.78 4.86
CA ARG A 136 3.75 -0.13 4.43
C ARG A 136 4.91 0.54 3.69
N GLY A 137 4.85 1.85 3.43
CA GLY A 137 5.78 2.54 2.52
C GLY A 137 7.18 2.76 3.07
N ALA A 138 7.35 3.03 4.36
CA ALA A 138 8.62 3.43 4.94
C ALA A 138 9.68 2.33 4.93
N ASP A 139 10.95 2.73 4.80
CA ASP A 139 12.10 1.86 5.00
C ASP A 139 12.27 1.52 6.48
N SER A 140 13.02 0.45 6.75
CA SER A 140 13.47 0.11 8.11
C SER A 140 14.48 1.14 8.61
N GLY A 141 14.42 1.47 9.87
CA GLY A 141 15.30 2.46 10.51
C GLY A 141 15.73 2.05 11.92
N ASN A 142 16.40 2.97 12.60
CA ASN A 142 16.78 2.81 14.00
C ASN A 142 15.55 2.95 14.91
N HIS A 143 15.74 2.74 16.23
CA HIS A 143 14.66 2.79 17.22
C HIS A 143 13.90 4.13 17.20
N SER A 144 14.60 5.25 17.08
CA SER A 144 13.97 6.57 17.01
C SER A 144 13.10 6.72 15.77
N SER A 145 13.58 6.26 14.60
CA SER A 145 12.80 6.28 13.35
C SER A 145 11.53 5.46 13.44
N ILE A 146 11.58 4.29 14.08
CA ILE A 146 10.40 3.42 14.27
C ILE A 146 9.34 4.14 15.13
N LEU A 147 9.75 4.75 16.24
CA LEU A 147 8.86 5.50 17.12
C LEU A 147 8.28 6.74 16.40
N SER A 148 9.12 7.48 15.67
CA SER A 148 8.69 8.65 14.92
C SER A 148 7.67 8.30 13.84
N LEU A 149 7.87 7.22 13.09
CA LEU A 149 6.92 6.75 12.09
C LEU A 149 5.55 6.45 12.70
N ALA A 150 5.53 5.73 13.83
CA ALA A 150 4.29 5.42 14.54
C ALA A 150 3.60 6.69 15.05
N SER A 151 4.36 7.65 15.58
CA SER A 151 3.85 8.92 16.11
C SER A 151 3.22 9.77 15.01
N VAL A 152 3.88 9.91 13.86
CA VAL A 152 3.37 10.68 12.71
C VAL A 152 2.03 10.09 12.24
N TRP A 153 1.97 8.79 11.98
CA TRP A 153 0.73 8.16 11.55
C TRP A 153 -0.38 8.24 12.61
N THR A 154 -0.04 8.15 13.89
CA THR A 154 -1.02 8.31 14.97
C THR A 154 -1.58 9.73 14.99
N GLY A 155 -0.75 10.75 14.91
CA GLY A 155 -1.19 12.15 14.85
C GLY A 155 -2.13 12.43 13.68
N LEU A 156 -1.75 11.95 12.48
CA LEU A 156 -2.53 12.13 11.25
C LEU A 156 -3.88 11.37 11.26
N MET A 157 -3.94 10.17 11.81
CA MET A 157 -5.11 9.29 11.69
C MET A 157 -6.11 9.36 12.84
N TYR A 158 -5.67 9.79 14.03
CA TYR A 158 -6.51 9.79 15.24
C TYR A 158 -6.93 11.18 15.71
N ASN A 159 -6.42 12.25 15.08
CA ASN A 159 -6.91 13.61 15.30
C ASN A 159 -7.82 14.01 14.13
N ASN A 160 -9.13 14.12 14.37
CA ASN A 160 -10.09 14.45 13.31
C ASN A 160 -9.85 15.82 12.66
N GLY A 161 -9.41 16.83 13.45
CA GLY A 161 -9.10 18.16 12.93
C GLY A 161 -7.93 18.11 11.94
N VAL A 162 -6.84 17.44 12.32
CA VAL A 162 -5.68 17.23 11.44
C VAL A 162 -6.06 16.41 10.20
N LEU A 163 -6.80 15.33 10.40
CA LEU A 163 -7.27 14.50 9.28
C LEU A 163 -8.12 15.30 8.27
N ASP A 164 -8.96 16.23 8.76
CA ASP A 164 -9.80 17.09 7.93
C ASP A 164 -8.97 18.09 7.13
N GLU A 165 -7.97 18.71 7.75
CA GLU A 165 -7.09 19.66 7.08
C GLU A 165 -6.21 18.94 6.02
N VAL A 166 -5.62 17.81 6.38
CA VAL A 166 -4.84 17.01 5.44
C VAL A 166 -5.69 16.53 4.27
N TYR A 167 -6.94 16.09 4.53
CA TYR A 167 -7.85 15.68 3.47
C TYR A 167 -8.12 16.82 2.48
N LYS A 168 -8.28 18.07 2.94
CA LYS A 168 -8.43 19.23 2.06
C LYS A 168 -7.23 19.43 1.14
N ILE A 169 -6.02 19.26 1.67
CA ILE A 169 -4.76 19.38 0.91
C ILE A 169 -4.72 18.33 -0.21
N ILE A 170 -5.00 17.07 0.13
CA ILE A 170 -4.86 15.95 -0.81
C ILE A 170 -6.09 15.71 -1.68
N SER A 171 -7.19 16.42 -1.45
CA SER A 171 -8.50 16.13 -2.10
C SER A 171 -8.45 16.18 -3.63
N LYS A 172 -7.54 16.98 -4.19
CA LYS A 172 -7.35 17.12 -5.64
C LYS A 172 -6.28 16.20 -6.22
N TRP A 173 -5.57 15.45 -5.37
CA TRP A 173 -4.52 14.55 -5.84
C TRP A 173 -5.14 13.31 -6.47
N THR A 174 -4.62 12.96 -7.62
CA THR A 174 -5.01 11.76 -8.36
C THR A 174 -4.03 10.62 -8.07
N HIS A 175 -4.41 9.41 -8.41
CA HIS A 175 -3.52 8.24 -8.37
C HIS A 175 -2.22 8.49 -9.16
N SER A 176 -2.33 9.11 -10.36
CA SER A 176 -1.17 9.44 -11.19
C SER A 176 -0.23 10.45 -10.54
N ASP A 177 -0.78 11.46 -9.84
CA ASP A 177 0.02 12.46 -9.11
C ASP A 177 0.86 11.81 -8.02
N VAL A 178 0.26 10.88 -7.28
CA VAL A 178 0.92 10.17 -6.18
C VAL A 178 2.01 9.23 -6.69
N LEU A 179 1.78 8.52 -7.78
CA LEU A 179 2.81 7.70 -8.43
C LEU A 179 4.00 8.54 -8.89
N HIS A 180 3.72 9.66 -9.56
CA HIS A 180 4.77 10.59 -10.00
C HIS A 180 5.56 11.16 -8.83
N LEU A 181 4.87 11.57 -7.76
CA LEU A 181 5.50 12.06 -6.54
C LEU A 181 6.43 11.01 -5.93
N ASP A 182 5.98 9.76 -5.82
CA ASP A 182 6.76 8.64 -5.27
C ASP A 182 8.07 8.41 -6.04
N GLU A 183 8.01 8.44 -7.37
CA GLU A 183 9.18 8.31 -8.23
C GLU A 183 10.17 9.48 -8.08
N CYS A 184 9.66 10.72 -8.07
CA CYS A 184 10.49 11.91 -7.91
C CYS A 184 11.17 11.92 -6.55
N LEU A 185 10.44 11.62 -5.46
CA LEU A 185 10.99 11.60 -4.11
C LEU A 185 12.07 10.53 -3.93
N ASN A 186 11.94 9.39 -4.59
CA ASN A 186 12.94 8.33 -4.51
C ASN A 186 14.27 8.71 -5.19
N LYS A 187 14.27 9.63 -6.14
CA LYS A 187 15.48 10.15 -6.81
C LYS A 187 16.04 11.39 -6.12
N ASP A 188 15.19 12.40 -5.92
CA ASP A 188 15.60 13.77 -5.60
C ASP A 188 15.30 14.15 -4.14
N GLY A 189 14.61 13.29 -3.39
CA GLY A 189 14.30 13.46 -1.98
C GLY A 189 13.54 14.76 -1.70
N LEU A 190 14.00 15.49 -0.69
CA LEU A 190 13.36 16.75 -0.24
C LEU A 190 13.55 17.93 -1.20
N ASN A 191 14.34 17.80 -2.27
CA ASN A 191 14.53 18.82 -3.29
C ASN A 191 13.38 18.90 -4.31
N VAL A 192 12.46 17.96 -4.27
CA VAL A 192 11.29 17.91 -5.16
C VAL A 192 10.34 19.07 -4.89
N ARG A 193 9.72 19.58 -5.95
CA ARG A 193 8.53 20.45 -5.88
C ARG A 193 7.34 19.70 -6.42
N PHE A 194 6.22 19.78 -5.71
CA PHE A 194 4.99 19.09 -6.10
C PHE A 194 3.81 20.07 -6.02
N MET A 195 3.04 20.18 -7.10
CA MET A 195 1.91 21.11 -7.21
C MET A 195 2.23 22.56 -6.78
N GLY A 196 3.45 23.02 -7.08
CA GLY A 196 3.91 24.37 -6.74
C GLY A 196 4.54 24.51 -5.35
N HIS A 197 4.42 23.53 -4.47
CA HIS A 197 4.98 23.53 -3.11
C HIS A 197 6.32 22.82 -3.04
N ALA A 198 7.24 23.29 -2.21
CA ALA A 198 8.42 22.53 -1.87
C ALA A 198 8.05 21.40 -0.90
N ILE A 199 8.58 20.20 -1.13
CA ILE A 199 8.27 19.03 -0.28
C ILE A 199 8.60 19.29 1.19
N LEU A 200 9.72 19.96 1.46
CA LEU A 200 10.12 20.27 2.84
C LEU A 200 9.09 21.15 3.56
N ASP A 201 8.43 22.08 2.85
CA ASP A 201 7.40 22.94 3.44
C ASP A 201 6.12 22.16 3.72
N LEU A 202 5.69 21.28 2.79
CA LEU A 202 4.57 20.38 3.01
C LEU A 202 4.81 19.44 4.21
N LEU A 203 6.02 18.90 4.35
CA LEU A 203 6.35 18.03 5.49
C LEU A 203 6.36 18.79 6.82
N LYS A 204 6.85 20.04 6.85
CA LYS A 204 6.78 20.88 8.07
C LYS A 204 5.34 21.15 8.48
N GLU A 205 4.47 21.44 7.52
CA GLU A 205 3.04 21.64 7.76
C GLU A 205 2.36 20.37 8.31
N LEU A 206 2.74 19.20 7.81
CA LEU A 206 2.18 17.91 8.27
C LEU A 206 2.59 17.52 9.70
N VAL A 207 3.73 18.03 10.22
CA VAL A 207 4.27 17.63 11.54
C VAL A 207 4.22 18.76 12.57
N SER A 208 3.72 19.93 12.22
CA SER A 208 3.50 21.06 13.13
C SER A 208 2.13 20.98 13.83
#